data_ea671a4534a7d6f9bf4a9559e5c25514
#
_entry.id   ea671a4534a7d6f9bf4a9559e5c25514
#
_cell.length_a   1.000
_cell.length_b   1.000
_cell.length_c   1.000
_cell.angle_alpha   90.00
_cell.angle_beta   90.00
_cell.angle_gamma   90.00
#
_symmetry.space_group_name_H-M   'P 1'
#
loop_
_entity.id
_entity.type
_entity.pdbx_description
1 polymer ?
#
loop_
_entity_poly.entity_id
_entity_poly.type
_entity_poly.pdbx_seq_one_letter_code
_entity_poly.pdbx_strand_id
1 'polypeptide(L)'
;MELHYRGISASDTVDAGGTPVSNFYRITPFMHVPDIEAAVRFFTEILGFECRFRQGSYAYVQREAAAFRLVENIGDDGAPPGNRRFCYYVDVHDVDAIAAELAPRAPLLNDGDIYGPIDQIYGQRELMVVAPDGNLLVFGQDLTRAQG
;
A
#
# COMPACT_ATOMS: atom_id res chain seq x y z
N MET A 1 26.33 -18.50 -18.91
CA MET A 1 26.37 -18.46 -17.42
C MET A 1 25.01 -18.94 -16.93
N GLU A 2 24.95 -20.22 -16.57
CA GLU A 2 23.73 -20.78 -15.99
C GLU A 2 23.59 -20.29 -14.58
N LEU A 3 22.52 -19.50 -14.34
CA LEU A 3 22.06 -19.18 -13.00
C LEU A 3 21.45 -20.45 -12.42
N HIS A 4 22.22 -21.15 -11.60
CA HIS A 4 21.67 -22.22 -10.78
C HIS A 4 20.79 -21.58 -9.70
N TYR A 5 19.49 -21.56 -9.96
CA TYR A 5 18.50 -21.29 -8.94
C TYR A 5 18.55 -22.46 -7.94
N ARG A 6 19.26 -22.27 -6.84
CA ARG A 6 19.09 -23.16 -5.69
C ARG A 6 17.70 -22.91 -5.13
N GLY A 7 16.80 -23.80 -5.43
CA GLY A 7 15.53 -23.85 -4.73
C GLY A 7 15.79 -23.86 -3.22
N ILE A 8 15.09 -22.99 -2.50
CA ILE A 8 15.13 -22.97 -1.04
C ILE A 8 14.73 -24.37 -0.58
N SER A 9 15.62 -25.03 0.15
CA SER A 9 15.27 -26.31 0.77
C SER A 9 14.12 -26.06 1.75
N ALA A 10 13.05 -26.82 1.60
CA ALA A 10 11.87 -26.73 2.47
C ALA A 10 12.17 -26.99 3.96
N SER A 11 13.42 -27.32 4.28
CA SER A 11 13.86 -27.59 5.66
C SER A 11 14.28 -26.33 6.43
N ASP A 12 14.37 -25.16 5.79
CA ASP A 12 15.07 -24.02 6.40
C ASP A 12 14.15 -23.07 7.16
N THR A 13 12.85 -23.03 6.88
CA THR A 13 11.89 -22.19 7.60
C THR A 13 10.50 -22.82 7.56
N VAL A 14 9.92 -23.05 8.73
CA VAL A 14 8.56 -23.56 8.87
C VAL A 14 7.78 -22.71 9.86
N ASP A 15 6.45 -22.65 9.68
CA ASP A 15 5.56 -22.04 10.66
C ASP A 15 5.37 -22.97 11.89
N ALA A 16 4.56 -22.54 12.85
CA ALA A 16 4.27 -23.31 14.08
C ALA A 16 3.62 -24.67 13.80
N GLY A 17 3.00 -24.87 12.64
CA GLY A 17 2.38 -26.13 12.20
C GLY A 17 3.29 -26.99 11.33
N GLY A 18 4.54 -26.59 11.11
CA GLY A 18 5.49 -27.30 10.25
C GLY A 18 5.32 -27.04 8.75
N THR A 19 4.52 -26.04 8.34
CA THR A 19 4.33 -25.66 6.96
C THR A 19 5.54 -24.86 6.45
N PRO A 20 6.15 -25.19 5.30
CA PRO A 20 7.23 -24.40 4.73
C PRO A 20 6.77 -22.98 4.44
N VAL A 21 7.57 -21.96 4.86
CA VAL A 21 7.32 -20.55 4.61
C VAL A 21 8.46 -19.95 3.81
N SER A 22 8.13 -19.04 2.90
CA SER A 22 9.13 -18.30 2.11
C SER A 22 9.94 -17.37 3.00
N ASN A 23 11.26 -17.34 2.81
CA ASN A 23 12.11 -16.43 3.56
C ASN A 23 11.77 -14.96 3.24
N PHE A 24 11.61 -14.62 1.96
CA PHE A 24 11.13 -13.31 1.55
C PHE A 24 9.59 -13.35 1.47
N TYR A 25 8.89 -12.69 2.39
CA TYR A 25 7.43 -12.77 2.45
C TYR A 25 6.72 -11.43 2.31
N ARG A 26 7.45 -10.31 2.39
CA ARG A 26 6.82 -8.99 2.32
C ARG A 26 7.84 -7.91 1.99
N ILE A 27 7.36 -6.90 1.27
CA ILE A 27 8.01 -5.60 1.15
C ILE A 27 7.14 -4.59 1.90
N THR A 28 7.74 -3.80 2.79
CA THR A 28 7.05 -2.74 3.53
C THR A 28 7.72 -1.40 3.20
N PRO A 29 7.21 -0.68 2.19
CA PRO A 29 7.82 0.57 1.80
C PRO A 29 7.70 1.63 2.88
N PHE A 30 8.68 2.51 2.96
CA PHE A 30 8.59 3.73 3.75
C PHE A 30 7.85 4.80 2.96
N MET A 31 6.89 5.44 3.61
CA MET A 31 6.18 6.59 3.09
C MET A 31 6.48 7.79 3.97
N HIS A 32 7.05 8.84 3.36
CA HIS A 32 7.31 10.09 4.05
C HIS A 32 6.04 10.92 4.13
N VAL A 33 5.67 11.35 5.32
CA VAL A 33 4.47 12.13 5.58
C VAL A 33 4.81 13.39 6.37
N PRO A 34 4.11 14.51 6.14
CA PRO A 34 4.38 15.75 6.90
C PRO A 34 3.83 15.73 8.32
N ASP A 35 2.79 14.92 8.57
CA ASP A 35 2.07 14.83 9.84
C ASP A 35 1.67 13.38 10.08
N ILE A 36 2.31 12.74 11.07
CA ILE A 36 2.08 11.32 11.35
C ILE A 36 0.65 11.05 11.85
N GLU A 37 0.07 11.98 12.63
CA GLU A 37 -1.30 11.86 13.11
C GLU A 37 -2.30 11.83 11.95
N ALA A 38 -2.18 12.79 11.05
CA ALA A 38 -3.04 12.89 9.88
C ALA A 38 -2.88 11.70 8.95
N ALA A 39 -1.64 11.21 8.76
CA ALA A 39 -1.36 10.04 7.94
C ALA A 39 -1.98 8.77 8.55
N VAL A 40 -1.84 8.56 9.85
CA VAL A 40 -2.46 7.40 10.52
C VAL A 40 -3.98 7.47 10.40
N ARG A 41 -4.60 8.63 10.58
CA ARG A 41 -6.06 8.78 10.38
C ARG A 41 -6.47 8.46 8.95
N PHE A 42 -5.72 8.93 7.96
CA PHE A 42 -6.00 8.63 6.55
C PHE A 42 -6.00 7.12 6.29
N PHE A 43 -4.96 6.43 6.75
CA PHE A 43 -4.87 4.98 6.55
C PHE A 43 -5.96 4.22 7.31
N THR A 44 -6.27 4.61 8.54
CA THR A 44 -7.22 3.86 9.38
C THR A 44 -8.67 4.21 9.08
N GLU A 45 -9.01 5.49 8.96
CA GLU A 45 -10.39 5.94 8.81
C GLU A 45 -10.87 5.90 7.34
N ILE A 46 -9.97 6.11 6.37
CA ILE A 46 -10.33 6.14 4.96
C ILE A 46 -10.00 4.81 4.28
N LEU A 47 -8.76 4.34 4.39
CA LEU A 47 -8.31 3.15 3.66
C LEU A 47 -8.57 1.83 4.41
N GLY A 48 -9.05 1.87 5.65
CA GLY A 48 -9.37 0.67 6.41
C GLY A 48 -8.16 -0.14 6.87
N PHE A 49 -7.00 0.48 6.98
CA PHE A 49 -5.82 -0.16 7.55
C PHE A 49 -5.90 -0.16 9.07
N GLU A 50 -5.14 -1.04 9.69
CA GLU A 50 -4.90 -1.03 11.14
C GLU A 50 -3.54 -0.40 11.43
N CYS A 51 -3.47 0.47 12.43
CA CYS A 51 -2.20 0.94 12.97
C CYS A 51 -1.69 -0.13 13.95
N ARG A 52 -0.71 -0.91 13.51
CA ARG A 52 -0.17 -2.04 14.29
C ARG A 52 0.90 -1.62 15.27
N PHE A 53 1.55 -0.51 15.00
CA PHE A 53 2.60 0.05 15.87
C PHE A 53 2.69 1.54 15.65
N ARG A 54 2.97 2.27 16.72
CA ARG A 54 3.21 3.69 16.66
C ARG A 54 4.16 4.12 17.76
N GLN A 55 5.16 4.93 17.39
CA GLN A 55 6.09 5.52 18.34
C GLN A 55 6.64 6.84 17.77
N GLY A 56 6.33 7.95 18.43
CA GLY A 56 6.81 9.27 18.00
C GLY A 56 6.43 9.60 16.58
N SER A 57 7.41 9.83 15.73
CA SER A 57 7.26 10.19 14.32
C SER A 57 7.14 8.98 13.38
N TYR A 58 6.94 7.79 13.90
CA TYR A 58 6.86 6.54 13.14
C TYR A 58 5.55 5.80 13.41
N ALA A 59 4.99 5.19 12.36
CA ALA A 59 3.85 4.27 12.47
C ALA A 59 3.98 3.13 11.47
N TYR A 60 3.42 1.98 11.83
CA TYR A 60 3.29 0.82 10.94
C TYR A 60 1.81 0.55 10.74
N VAL A 61 1.35 0.65 9.50
CA VAL A 61 -0.05 0.41 9.14
C VAL A 61 -0.14 -0.79 8.21
N GLN A 62 -1.17 -1.60 8.40
CA GLN A 62 -1.34 -2.85 7.65
C GLN A 62 -2.81 -3.13 7.37
N ARG A 63 -3.09 -3.57 6.15
CA ARG A 63 -4.35 -4.19 5.76
C ARG A 63 -4.04 -5.43 4.94
N GLU A 64 -4.45 -6.61 5.41
CA GLU A 64 -4.13 -7.90 4.79
C GLU A 64 -2.61 -8.03 4.59
N ALA A 65 -2.16 -8.30 3.37
CA ALA A 65 -0.73 -8.40 3.05
C ALA A 65 -0.07 -7.04 2.76
N ALA A 66 -0.84 -5.98 2.57
CA ALA A 66 -0.30 -4.64 2.29
C ALA A 66 0.08 -3.94 3.59
N ALA A 67 1.27 -3.38 3.64
CA ALA A 67 1.75 -2.64 4.81
C ALA A 67 2.68 -1.50 4.40
N PHE A 68 2.67 -0.43 5.20
CA PHE A 68 3.54 0.74 5.02
C PHE A 68 4.17 1.14 6.34
N ARG A 69 5.39 1.62 6.25
CA ARG A 69 6.11 2.27 7.35
C ARG A 69 6.00 3.78 7.14
N LEU A 70 5.19 4.45 7.96
CA LEU A 70 5.01 5.90 7.88
C LEU A 70 6.08 6.58 8.72
N VAL A 71 6.78 7.54 8.13
CA VAL A 71 7.81 8.32 8.83
C VAL A 71 7.50 9.80 8.64
N GLU A 72 7.33 10.51 9.77
CA GLU A 72 7.15 11.95 9.71
C GLU A 72 8.45 12.62 9.29
N ASN A 73 8.42 13.28 8.15
CA ASN A 73 9.53 14.07 7.66
C ASN A 73 9.29 15.55 8.00
N ILE A 74 9.89 15.99 9.09
CA ILE A 74 9.88 17.39 9.52
C ILE A 74 11.05 18.14 8.86
N GLY A 75 11.44 17.74 7.64
CA GLY A 75 12.69 18.11 7.02
C GLY A 75 13.00 19.60 7.01
N ASP A 76 14.19 19.92 7.54
CA ASP A 76 14.82 21.24 7.40
C ASP A 76 15.48 21.46 6.03
N ASP A 77 15.39 20.48 5.12
CA ASP A 77 16.10 20.46 3.86
C ASP A 77 15.30 21.05 2.68
N GLY A 78 14.12 21.62 2.95
CA GLY A 78 13.26 22.20 1.91
C GLY A 78 12.63 21.16 0.99
N ALA A 79 12.76 19.88 1.28
CA ALA A 79 12.06 18.85 0.53
C ALA A 79 10.54 19.01 0.73
N PRO A 80 9.74 18.92 -0.34
CA PRO A 80 8.29 19.01 -0.20
C PRO A 80 7.79 17.90 0.72
N PRO A 81 6.86 18.23 1.63
CA PRO A 81 6.26 17.23 2.49
C PRO A 81 5.58 16.14 1.65
N GLY A 82 5.77 14.90 2.07
CA GLY A 82 5.34 13.74 1.31
C GLY A 82 6.25 13.44 0.12
N ASN A 83 6.17 12.23 -0.39
CA ASN A 83 6.97 11.84 -1.55
C ASN A 83 6.10 11.83 -2.81
N ARG A 84 5.79 13.01 -3.34
CA ARG A 84 4.96 13.18 -4.54
C ARG A 84 5.59 12.62 -5.82
N ARG A 85 6.81 12.09 -5.75
CA ARG A 85 7.52 11.53 -6.91
C ARG A 85 7.26 10.06 -7.12
N PHE A 86 6.70 9.39 -6.12
CA PHE A 86 6.47 7.95 -6.18
C PHE A 86 4.99 7.62 -6.01
N CYS A 87 4.59 6.57 -6.70
CA CYS A 87 3.31 5.94 -6.57
C CYS A 87 3.49 4.66 -5.74
N TYR A 88 2.61 4.45 -4.78
CA TYR A 88 2.54 3.21 -4.02
C TYR A 88 1.45 2.34 -4.64
N TYR A 89 1.86 1.25 -5.26
CA TYR A 89 0.94 0.36 -5.95
C TYR A 89 0.56 -0.80 -5.04
N VAL A 90 -0.74 -1.02 -4.89
CA VAL A 90 -1.30 -2.12 -4.11
C VAL A 90 -2.07 -3.03 -5.07
N ASP A 91 -1.59 -4.24 -5.25
CA ASP A 91 -2.30 -5.23 -6.06
C ASP A 91 -3.50 -5.78 -5.31
N VAL A 92 -4.67 -5.74 -5.94
CA VAL A 92 -5.93 -6.22 -5.37
C VAL A 92 -6.62 -7.16 -6.35
N HIS A 93 -7.42 -8.09 -5.82
CA HIS A 93 -8.21 -8.99 -6.66
C HIS A 93 -9.47 -8.35 -7.20
N ASP A 94 -10.06 -7.39 -6.49
CA ASP A 94 -11.31 -6.73 -6.85
C ASP A 94 -11.23 -5.23 -6.54
N VAL A 95 -10.84 -4.44 -7.52
CA VAL A 95 -10.71 -2.99 -7.37
C VAL A 95 -12.08 -2.30 -7.31
N ASP A 96 -13.11 -2.88 -7.94
CA ASP A 96 -14.46 -2.32 -7.88
C ASP A 96 -15.02 -2.37 -6.45
N ALA A 97 -14.70 -3.43 -5.71
CA ALA A 97 -15.06 -3.53 -4.28
C ALA A 97 -14.37 -2.45 -3.45
N ILE A 98 -13.09 -2.15 -3.73
CA ILE A 98 -12.38 -1.06 -3.06
C ILE A 98 -13.02 0.29 -3.39
N ALA A 99 -13.36 0.53 -4.66
CA ALA A 99 -14.02 1.76 -5.08
C ALA A 99 -15.37 1.94 -4.37
N ALA A 100 -16.17 0.89 -4.26
CA ALA A 100 -17.45 0.91 -3.55
C ALA A 100 -17.28 1.18 -2.05
N GLU A 101 -16.26 0.59 -1.43
CA GLU A 101 -15.93 0.83 -0.03
C GLU A 101 -15.54 2.29 0.24
N LEU A 102 -14.74 2.87 -0.66
CA LEU A 102 -14.23 4.23 -0.48
C LEU A 102 -15.24 5.33 -0.86
N ALA A 103 -16.21 5.03 -1.71
CA ALA A 103 -17.16 6.02 -2.21
C ALA A 103 -17.85 6.84 -1.10
N PRO A 104 -18.38 6.25 0.00
CA PRO A 104 -18.97 7.00 1.09
C PRO A 104 -17.98 7.88 1.87
N ARG A 105 -16.69 7.59 1.76
CA ARG A 105 -15.61 8.30 2.47
C ARG A 105 -14.98 9.41 1.61
N ALA A 106 -15.33 9.49 0.33
CA ALA A 106 -14.80 10.49 -0.59
C ALA A 106 -14.97 11.94 -0.09
N PRO A 107 -16.08 12.32 0.59
CA PRO A 107 -16.23 13.67 1.16
C PRO A 107 -15.20 14.03 2.22
N LEU A 108 -14.48 13.06 2.79
CA LEU A 108 -13.41 13.29 3.75
C LEU A 108 -12.09 13.72 3.07
N LEU A 109 -12.02 13.64 1.75
CA LEU A 109 -10.90 14.05 0.92
C LEU A 109 -11.29 15.25 0.05
N ASN A 110 -10.31 15.83 -0.64
CA ASN A 110 -10.60 16.88 -1.61
C ASN A 110 -11.25 16.29 -2.87
N ASP A 111 -12.01 17.11 -3.58
CA ASP A 111 -12.63 16.72 -4.85
C ASP A 111 -11.54 16.24 -5.83
N GLY A 112 -11.77 15.07 -6.43
CA GLY A 112 -10.86 14.48 -7.39
C GLY A 112 -9.71 13.67 -6.79
N ASP A 113 -9.58 13.60 -5.46
CA ASP A 113 -8.53 12.80 -4.80
C ASP A 113 -8.78 11.29 -4.90
N ILE A 114 -10.01 10.88 -5.14
CA ILE A 114 -10.34 9.49 -5.51
C ILE A 114 -10.87 9.51 -6.93
N TYR A 115 -10.22 8.80 -7.85
CA TYR A 115 -10.67 8.73 -9.23
C TYR A 115 -10.40 7.36 -9.86
N GLY A 116 -11.29 6.98 -10.76
CA GLY A 116 -11.36 5.64 -11.35
C GLY A 116 -12.52 4.83 -10.74
N PRO A 117 -12.56 3.49 -10.94
CA PRO A 117 -11.55 2.69 -11.64
C PRO A 117 -11.47 2.97 -13.15
N ILE A 118 -10.26 2.87 -13.69
CA ILE A 118 -9.97 3.08 -15.12
C ILE A 118 -9.24 1.85 -15.65
N ASP A 119 -9.71 1.33 -16.78
CA ASP A 119 -9.02 0.24 -17.48
C ASP A 119 -7.87 0.82 -18.30
N GLN A 120 -6.66 0.44 -17.94
CA GLN A 120 -5.46 0.87 -18.62
C GLN A 120 -5.12 -0.05 -19.80
N ILE A 121 -4.45 0.50 -20.80
CA ILE A 121 -4.06 -0.24 -22.01
C ILE A 121 -3.11 -1.42 -21.71
N TYR A 122 -2.47 -1.43 -20.55
CA TYR A 122 -1.55 -2.48 -20.13
C TYR A 122 -2.23 -3.60 -19.29
N GLY A 123 -3.56 -3.66 -19.28
CA GLY A 123 -4.29 -4.77 -18.67
C GLY A 123 -4.52 -4.67 -17.17
N GLN A 124 -4.45 -3.46 -16.63
CA GLN A 124 -4.77 -3.19 -15.22
C GLN A 124 -6.01 -2.32 -15.14
N ARG A 125 -6.89 -2.62 -14.17
CA ARG A 125 -7.95 -1.70 -13.75
C ARG A 125 -7.49 -0.99 -12.48
N GLU A 126 -7.43 0.33 -12.53
CA GLU A 126 -6.78 1.11 -11.47
C GLU A 126 -7.69 2.15 -10.84
N LEU A 127 -7.69 2.16 -9.51
CA LEU A 127 -8.29 3.21 -8.69
C LEU A 127 -7.16 4.02 -8.06
N MET A 128 -7.14 5.33 -8.30
CA MET A 128 -6.16 6.24 -7.75
C MET A 128 -6.73 6.95 -6.53
N VAL A 129 -5.92 7.03 -5.48
CA VAL A 129 -6.25 7.75 -4.24
C VAL A 129 -5.09 8.64 -3.86
N VAL A 130 -5.35 9.96 -3.86
CA VAL A 130 -4.36 10.96 -3.43
C VAL A 130 -4.62 11.25 -1.96
N ALA A 131 -3.62 11.00 -1.12
CA ALA A 131 -3.67 11.34 0.29
C ALA A 131 -3.66 12.87 0.48
N PRO A 132 -4.16 13.40 1.62
CA PRO A 132 -4.13 14.84 1.88
C PRO A 132 -2.73 15.47 1.80
N ASP A 133 -1.69 14.69 2.03
CA ASP A 133 -0.29 15.12 1.94
C ASP A 133 0.29 15.03 0.52
N GLY A 134 -0.50 14.56 -0.46
CA GLY A 134 -0.11 14.42 -1.85
C GLY A 134 0.56 13.09 -2.20
N ASN A 135 0.72 12.15 -1.27
CA ASN A 135 1.16 10.80 -1.60
C ASN A 135 0.08 10.10 -2.44
N LEU A 136 0.52 9.39 -3.49
CA LEU A 136 -0.38 8.68 -4.40
C LEU A 136 -0.37 7.18 -4.11
N LEU A 137 -1.56 6.62 -3.87
CA LEU A 137 -1.78 5.19 -3.83
C LEU A 137 -2.60 4.78 -5.05
N VAL A 138 -2.20 3.68 -5.68
CA VAL A 138 -2.95 3.07 -6.78
C VAL A 138 -3.34 1.66 -6.37
N PHE A 139 -4.63 1.38 -6.40
CA PHE A 139 -5.15 0.03 -6.22
C PHE A 139 -5.38 -0.55 -7.60
N GLY A 140 -4.69 -1.63 -7.94
CA GLY A 140 -4.70 -2.21 -9.28
C GLY A 140 -5.14 -3.66 -9.29
N GLN A 141 -6.02 -3.98 -10.24
CA GLN A 141 -6.49 -5.33 -10.51
C GLN A 141 -5.99 -5.77 -11.87
N ASP A 142 -5.33 -6.93 -11.92
CA ASP A 142 -4.89 -7.54 -13.16
C ASP A 142 -6.10 -8.12 -13.92
N LEU A 143 -6.42 -7.53 -15.06
CA LEU A 143 -7.54 -7.97 -15.91
C LEU A 143 -7.17 -9.17 -16.79
N THR A 144 -5.89 -9.51 -16.88
CA THR A 144 -5.41 -10.61 -17.72
C THR A 144 -5.44 -11.96 -16.99
N ARG A 145 -5.55 -11.94 -15.65
CA ARG A 145 -5.70 -13.15 -14.85
C ARG A 145 -7.13 -13.65 -14.92
N ALA A 146 -7.29 -14.91 -15.30
CA ALA A 146 -8.55 -15.60 -15.09
C ALA A 146 -8.86 -15.61 -13.59
N GLN A 147 -9.99 -15.02 -13.20
CA GLN A 147 -10.49 -15.13 -11.83
C GLN A 147 -10.94 -16.58 -11.65
N GLY A 148 -10.12 -17.33 -10.96
CA GLY A 148 -10.46 -18.68 -10.55
C GLY A 148 -11.19 -18.69 -9.22
#